data_af37e4cc3dfe036b45a605db0daec808
#
_entry.id   af37e4cc3dfe036b45a605db0daec808
#
_cell.length_a   1.000
_cell.length_b   1.000
_cell.length_c   1.000
_cell.angle_alpha   90.00
_cell.angle_beta   90.00
_cell.angle_gamma   90.00
#
_symmetry.space_group_name_H-M   'P 1'
#
loop_
_entity.id
_entity.type
_entity.pdbx_description
1 polymer ?
#
loop_
_entity_poly.entity_id
_entity_poly.type
_entity_poly.pdbx_seq_one_letter_code
_entity_poly.pdbx_strand_id
1 'polypeptide(L)'
;SNIGWMAWAKDGEEAGTTGFGRSVEAVQIRLVKKGDAAPSSDGANVDYAFKKKPMSLTYRAHVSNVGWQGAVSDGATAGTTGRGLALEDLKLSLDSSDYSDGSSVQIDAHVSGIGWQGWDTPSASEGGTTGQGRAVEAVRLRLTGSLAKDFDVYYRVHASNIGWMAWAKDGEEAGTTGMSCSLEAIQIKLIKKGASHPDTSGYSHLEIPTVTYSSQVKGAWQNTVSAGEVSGTTGQGIPITGFSAKTTSSVAGGINFQLHFSNVGWTSGKSNGGQLSSTAESNSVEAIRISLSGDLASYFDVWYRVHVDSVGWLGWAKDGAVAGSTGYGVHVQAVQVRLTRKGANAPGTTISPCLLGQPFTLANPMQKKIVELARQVPSPGPGLCSE
;
A
#
# COMPACT_ATOMS: atom_id res chain seq x y z
N SER A 1 -35.12 -2.75 -37.04
CA SER A 1 -34.24 -3.25 -35.99
C SER A 1 -34.95 -4.28 -35.09
N ASN A 2 -34.25 -5.21 -34.49
CA ASN A 2 -34.74 -6.46 -33.91
C ASN A 2 -35.50 -6.38 -32.55
N ILE A 3 -36.07 -5.20 -32.16
CA ILE A 3 -36.90 -5.09 -30.96
C ILE A 3 -38.39 -5.23 -31.28
N GLY A 4 -38.82 -4.76 -32.45
CA GLY A 4 -40.21 -4.68 -32.80
C GLY A 4 -40.93 -3.53 -32.08
N TRP A 5 -42.25 -3.65 -31.93
CA TRP A 5 -43.07 -2.67 -31.20
C TRP A 5 -42.74 -2.66 -29.72
N MET A 6 -42.59 -1.47 -29.15
CA MET A 6 -42.38 -1.23 -27.72
C MET A 6 -43.74 -0.84 -27.08
N ALA A 7 -43.79 -0.86 -25.74
CA ALA A 7 -44.98 -0.41 -25.03
C ALA A 7 -45.30 1.06 -25.29
N TRP A 8 -46.50 1.50 -24.94
CA TRP A 8 -46.93 2.89 -25.10
C TRP A 8 -46.24 3.81 -24.09
N ALA A 9 -45.74 4.95 -24.59
CA ALA A 9 -45.35 6.10 -23.78
C ALA A 9 -46.49 7.09 -23.69
N LYS A 10 -46.60 7.86 -22.62
CA LYS A 10 -47.68 8.78 -22.33
C LYS A 10 -47.18 10.19 -21.98
N ASP A 11 -47.89 11.21 -22.50
CA ASP A 11 -47.79 12.60 -22.01
C ASP A 11 -46.35 13.14 -21.83
N GLY A 12 -45.50 12.97 -22.85
CA GLY A 12 -44.12 13.43 -22.82
C GLY A 12 -43.09 12.42 -22.32
N GLU A 13 -43.52 11.20 -21.99
CA GLU A 13 -42.59 10.11 -21.74
C GLU A 13 -41.78 9.77 -22.99
N GLU A 14 -40.57 9.33 -22.80
CA GLU A 14 -39.68 8.91 -23.89
C GLU A 14 -40.15 7.57 -24.49
N ALA A 15 -40.12 7.46 -25.81
CA ALA A 15 -40.40 6.22 -26.54
C ALA A 15 -39.24 5.88 -27.47
N GLY A 16 -38.81 4.59 -27.45
CA GLY A 16 -37.73 4.13 -28.29
C GLY A 16 -36.50 3.70 -27.55
N THR A 17 -35.34 3.91 -28.15
CA THR A 17 -34.06 3.52 -27.55
C THR A 17 -33.03 4.62 -27.73
N THR A 18 -32.15 4.79 -26.74
CA THR A 18 -30.99 5.68 -26.80
C THR A 18 -29.70 4.89 -26.57
N GLY A 19 -28.65 5.20 -27.32
CA GLY A 19 -27.31 4.60 -27.17
C GLY A 19 -27.13 3.19 -27.77
N PHE A 20 -28.19 2.63 -28.41
CA PHE A 20 -28.13 1.30 -29.05
C PHE A 20 -27.81 1.33 -30.55
N GLY A 21 -27.65 2.52 -31.14
CA GLY A 21 -27.47 2.65 -32.60
C GLY A 21 -28.64 2.10 -33.41
N ARG A 22 -29.88 2.17 -32.90
CA ARG A 22 -31.09 1.63 -33.52
C ARG A 22 -31.98 2.76 -33.97
N SER A 23 -32.48 2.68 -35.20
CA SER A 23 -33.46 3.63 -35.77
C SER A 23 -34.88 3.29 -35.34
N VAL A 24 -35.68 4.32 -35.13
CA VAL A 24 -37.14 4.17 -35.06
C VAL A 24 -37.65 3.98 -36.50
N GLU A 25 -38.32 2.86 -36.76
CA GLU A 25 -38.81 2.50 -38.10
C GLU A 25 -40.28 2.90 -38.30
N ALA A 26 -41.07 2.93 -37.21
CA ALA A 26 -42.45 3.34 -37.23
C ALA A 26 -42.87 3.94 -35.89
N VAL A 27 -43.84 4.84 -35.92
CA VAL A 27 -44.44 5.45 -34.74
C VAL A 27 -45.96 5.33 -34.85
N GLN A 28 -46.61 4.93 -33.75
CA GLN A 28 -48.05 5.01 -33.59
C GLN A 28 -48.39 6.07 -32.55
N ILE A 29 -49.34 6.96 -32.85
CA ILE A 29 -49.83 8.00 -31.94
C ILE A 29 -51.34 7.83 -31.77
N ARG A 30 -51.83 7.84 -30.54
CA ARG A 30 -53.25 7.72 -30.22
C ARG A 30 -53.63 8.75 -29.16
N LEU A 31 -54.68 9.53 -29.46
CA LEU A 31 -55.28 10.38 -28.45
C LEU A 31 -56.31 9.57 -27.66
N VAL A 32 -56.21 9.66 -26.36
CA VAL A 32 -57.13 8.99 -25.42
C VAL A 32 -57.70 10.06 -24.50
N LYS A 33 -59.00 9.99 -24.25
CA LYS A 33 -59.68 10.93 -23.35
C LYS A 33 -59.08 10.77 -21.94
N LYS A 34 -58.86 11.88 -21.25
CA LYS A 34 -58.29 11.87 -19.90
C LYS A 34 -59.18 11.07 -18.95
N GLY A 35 -58.62 10.07 -18.33
CA GLY A 35 -59.31 9.12 -17.44
C GLY A 35 -59.72 7.78 -18.09
N ASP A 36 -59.66 7.66 -19.41
CA ASP A 36 -59.87 6.37 -20.08
C ASP A 36 -58.61 5.47 -19.93
N ALA A 37 -58.81 4.18 -20.14
CA ALA A 37 -57.74 3.20 -20.10
C ALA A 37 -56.69 3.48 -21.20
N ALA A 38 -55.41 3.26 -20.85
CA ALA A 38 -54.31 3.29 -21.83
C ALA A 38 -54.57 2.28 -22.97
N PRO A 39 -54.08 2.56 -24.20
CA PRO A 39 -54.13 1.56 -25.26
C PRO A 39 -53.45 0.27 -24.82
N SER A 40 -54.04 -0.86 -25.21
CA SER A 40 -53.43 -2.16 -24.97
C SER A 40 -52.05 -2.23 -25.63
N SER A 41 -51.11 -2.78 -24.95
CA SER A 41 -49.79 -3.12 -25.49
C SER A 41 -49.77 -4.49 -26.18
N ASP A 42 -50.95 -5.03 -26.51
CA ASP A 42 -51.05 -6.28 -27.27
C ASP A 42 -50.31 -6.15 -28.60
N GLY A 43 -49.41 -7.05 -28.87
CA GLY A 43 -48.50 -6.99 -30.02
C GLY A 43 -47.20 -6.21 -29.79
N ALA A 44 -46.99 -5.60 -28.60
CA ALA A 44 -45.68 -5.11 -28.24
C ALA A 44 -44.72 -6.30 -27.97
N ASN A 45 -43.49 -6.18 -28.46
CA ASN A 45 -42.48 -7.20 -28.28
C ASN A 45 -41.74 -7.06 -26.91
N VAL A 46 -41.93 -5.92 -26.25
CA VAL A 46 -41.34 -5.60 -24.95
C VAL A 46 -42.34 -4.77 -24.11
N ASP A 47 -42.24 -4.89 -22.80
CA ASP A 47 -43.12 -4.27 -21.81
C ASP A 47 -42.70 -2.85 -21.37
N TYR A 48 -41.69 -2.26 -22.02
CA TYR A 48 -41.21 -0.91 -21.77
C TYR A 48 -41.34 -0.03 -23.04
N ALA A 49 -41.66 1.26 -22.83
CA ALA A 49 -41.76 2.24 -23.91
C ALA A 49 -40.41 2.81 -24.34
N PHE A 50 -39.47 2.84 -23.42
CA PHE A 50 -38.12 3.40 -23.64
C PHE A 50 -37.04 2.55 -23.00
N LYS A 51 -35.92 2.42 -23.70
CA LYS A 51 -34.71 1.76 -23.15
C LYS A 51 -33.49 2.57 -23.49
N LYS A 52 -32.76 2.95 -22.45
CA LYS A 52 -31.46 3.57 -22.56
C LYS A 52 -30.38 2.52 -22.38
N LYS A 53 -29.36 2.57 -23.22
CA LYS A 53 -28.16 1.71 -23.00
C LYS A 53 -27.52 2.11 -21.69
N PRO A 54 -27.30 1.18 -20.78
CA PRO A 54 -26.53 1.49 -19.57
C PRO A 54 -25.17 2.07 -19.95
N MET A 55 -24.77 3.12 -19.25
CA MET A 55 -23.41 3.63 -19.37
C MET A 55 -22.42 2.53 -18.97
N SER A 56 -21.35 2.39 -19.73
CA SER A 56 -20.35 1.34 -19.47
C SER A 56 -18.94 1.91 -19.52
N LEU A 57 -18.16 1.53 -18.55
CA LEU A 57 -16.71 1.72 -18.51
C LEU A 57 -16.06 0.38 -18.80
N THR A 58 -15.32 0.31 -19.91
CA THR A 58 -14.48 -0.84 -20.24
C THR A 58 -13.03 -0.51 -20.01
N TYR A 59 -12.23 -1.52 -19.66
CA TYR A 59 -10.82 -1.36 -19.38
C TYR A 59 -10.03 -2.61 -19.73
N ARG A 60 -8.75 -2.44 -20.05
CA ARG A 60 -7.83 -3.53 -20.36
C ARG A 60 -6.45 -3.24 -19.81
N ALA A 61 -5.70 -4.28 -19.50
CA ALA A 61 -4.35 -4.21 -18.99
C ALA A 61 -3.33 -4.68 -20.02
N HIS A 62 -2.17 -4.03 -20.06
CA HIS A 62 -0.94 -4.55 -20.64
C HIS A 62 -0.18 -5.26 -19.52
N VAL A 63 0.08 -6.55 -19.71
CA VAL A 63 0.74 -7.40 -18.72
C VAL A 63 2.11 -7.81 -19.23
N SER A 64 3.12 -7.74 -18.38
CA SER A 64 4.49 -8.14 -18.71
C SER A 64 4.52 -9.56 -19.28
N ASN A 65 5.27 -9.75 -20.37
CA ASN A 65 5.40 -11.01 -21.10
C ASN A 65 4.09 -11.56 -21.73
N VAL A 66 2.97 -10.83 -21.65
CA VAL A 66 1.68 -11.24 -22.25
C VAL A 66 1.20 -10.21 -23.27
N GLY A 67 1.43 -8.91 -23.00
CA GLY A 67 0.92 -7.82 -23.82
C GLY A 67 -0.51 -7.39 -23.44
N TRP A 68 -1.20 -6.68 -24.34
CA TRP A 68 -2.57 -6.22 -24.14
C TRP A 68 -3.56 -7.38 -24.07
N GLN A 69 -4.32 -7.42 -22.99
CA GLN A 69 -5.44 -8.35 -22.83
C GLN A 69 -6.73 -7.81 -23.46
N GLY A 70 -7.73 -8.68 -23.57
CA GLY A 70 -9.09 -8.28 -23.96
C GLY A 70 -9.70 -7.29 -22.96
N ALA A 71 -10.57 -6.38 -23.44
CA ALA A 71 -11.27 -5.45 -22.59
C ALA A 71 -12.33 -6.17 -21.73
N VAL A 72 -12.47 -5.70 -20.50
CA VAL A 72 -13.48 -6.15 -19.52
C VAL A 72 -14.23 -4.94 -18.95
N SER A 73 -15.31 -5.18 -18.19
CA SER A 73 -16.16 -4.13 -17.58
C SER A 73 -16.71 -4.58 -16.22
N ASP A 74 -17.36 -3.66 -15.52
CA ASP A 74 -18.22 -3.90 -14.36
C ASP A 74 -17.57 -4.74 -13.22
N GLY A 75 -16.33 -4.44 -12.89
CA GLY A 75 -15.60 -5.12 -11.82
C GLY A 75 -15.01 -6.46 -12.22
N ALA A 76 -15.05 -6.85 -13.50
CA ALA A 76 -14.28 -7.98 -13.99
C ALA A 76 -12.78 -7.70 -13.89
N THR A 77 -11.96 -8.72 -13.73
CA THR A 77 -10.52 -8.57 -13.54
C THR A 77 -9.80 -8.33 -14.87
N ALA A 78 -9.07 -7.22 -14.99
CA ALA A 78 -8.03 -7.01 -16.00
C ALA A 78 -6.66 -7.27 -15.37
N GLY A 79 -5.80 -8.01 -16.03
CA GLY A 79 -4.51 -8.46 -15.49
C GLY A 79 -4.51 -9.94 -15.12
N THR A 80 -3.60 -10.33 -14.23
CA THR A 80 -3.45 -11.71 -13.76
C THR A 80 -3.27 -11.72 -12.24
N THR A 81 -3.66 -12.80 -11.58
CA THR A 81 -3.40 -13.01 -10.15
C THR A 81 -2.60 -14.30 -9.95
N GLY A 82 -1.66 -14.31 -8.99
CA GLY A 82 -0.87 -15.48 -8.64
C GLY A 82 0.14 -15.94 -9.71
N ARG A 83 0.41 -15.11 -10.72
CA ARG A 83 1.40 -15.41 -11.77
C ARG A 83 2.69 -14.61 -11.64
N GLY A 84 2.75 -13.63 -10.74
CA GLY A 84 3.91 -12.75 -10.58
C GLY A 84 4.18 -11.88 -11.82
N LEU A 85 3.15 -11.56 -12.61
CA LEU A 85 3.27 -10.78 -13.84
C LEU A 85 2.74 -9.36 -13.59
N ALA A 86 3.60 -8.37 -13.76
CA ALA A 86 3.25 -6.97 -13.50
C ALA A 86 2.32 -6.39 -14.57
N LEU A 87 1.42 -5.52 -14.15
CA LEU A 87 0.80 -4.54 -15.05
C LEU A 87 1.84 -3.51 -15.46
N GLU A 88 1.94 -3.23 -16.75
CA GLU A 88 2.82 -2.22 -17.31
C GLU A 88 2.04 -1.00 -17.80
N ASP A 89 0.77 -1.21 -18.19
CA ASP A 89 -0.11 -0.15 -18.69
C ASP A 89 -1.58 -0.51 -18.52
N LEU A 90 -2.42 0.49 -18.43
CA LEU A 90 -3.88 0.39 -18.33
C LEU A 90 -4.54 1.32 -19.33
N LYS A 91 -5.56 0.85 -20.02
CA LYS A 91 -6.36 1.64 -20.94
C LYS A 91 -7.83 1.55 -20.59
N LEU A 92 -8.46 2.71 -20.45
CA LEU A 92 -9.86 2.88 -20.12
C LEU A 92 -10.64 3.36 -21.36
N SER A 93 -11.89 2.96 -21.50
CA SER A 93 -12.81 3.46 -22.51
C SER A 93 -14.20 3.62 -21.91
N LEU A 94 -14.68 4.84 -21.89
CA LEU A 94 -15.99 5.20 -21.35
C LEU A 94 -16.95 5.53 -22.51
N ASP A 95 -18.13 4.93 -22.53
CA ASP A 95 -19.23 5.37 -23.36
C ASP A 95 -19.91 6.57 -22.67
N SER A 96 -19.47 7.77 -23.02
CA SER A 96 -19.99 9.03 -22.47
C SER A 96 -20.91 9.77 -23.44
N SER A 97 -21.52 9.10 -24.41
CA SER A 97 -22.39 9.69 -25.44
C SER A 97 -23.59 10.50 -24.88
N ASP A 98 -23.95 10.22 -23.63
CA ASP A 98 -25.02 10.94 -22.92
C ASP A 98 -24.58 12.29 -22.34
N TYR A 99 -23.26 12.60 -22.34
CA TYR A 99 -22.70 13.81 -21.79
C TYR A 99 -22.02 14.62 -22.88
N SER A 100 -22.59 15.80 -23.19
CA SER A 100 -22.08 16.68 -24.25
C SER A 100 -20.99 17.66 -23.84
N ASP A 101 -20.61 17.64 -22.56
CA ASP A 101 -19.67 18.60 -21.91
C ASP A 101 -18.22 18.12 -21.87
N GLY A 102 -17.88 17.06 -22.61
CA GLY A 102 -16.54 16.48 -22.59
C GLY A 102 -16.24 15.64 -21.33
N SER A 103 -17.29 15.21 -20.63
CA SER A 103 -17.14 14.29 -19.48
C SER A 103 -16.37 13.04 -19.86
N SER A 104 -15.43 12.65 -18.99
CA SER A 104 -14.54 11.50 -19.24
C SER A 104 -14.14 10.81 -17.93
N VAL A 105 -13.47 9.67 -18.07
CA VAL A 105 -12.69 9.04 -16.99
C VAL A 105 -11.20 9.35 -17.23
N GLN A 106 -10.51 9.74 -16.18
CA GLN A 106 -9.07 9.98 -16.19
C GLN A 106 -8.36 9.00 -15.26
N ILE A 107 -7.15 8.63 -15.63
CA ILE A 107 -6.24 7.80 -14.83
C ILE A 107 -4.92 8.53 -14.63
N ASP A 108 -4.35 8.40 -13.44
CA ASP A 108 -2.97 8.74 -13.14
C ASP A 108 -2.31 7.47 -12.56
N ALA A 109 -1.19 7.08 -13.14
CA ALA A 109 -0.45 5.88 -12.74
C ALA A 109 0.89 6.24 -12.10
N HIS A 110 1.21 5.58 -10.99
CA HIS A 110 2.55 5.57 -10.42
C HIS A 110 3.34 4.42 -11.03
N VAL A 111 4.39 4.77 -11.77
CA VAL A 111 5.22 3.81 -12.51
C VAL A 111 6.58 3.67 -11.86
N SER A 112 7.05 2.45 -11.72
CA SER A 112 8.36 2.13 -11.14
C SER A 112 9.51 2.88 -11.82
N GLY A 113 10.27 3.64 -11.02
CA GLY A 113 11.38 4.47 -11.48
C GLY A 113 10.98 5.76 -12.24
N ILE A 114 9.67 6.07 -12.31
CA ILE A 114 9.14 7.33 -12.86
C ILE A 114 8.38 8.12 -11.79
N GLY A 115 7.53 7.44 -11.00
CA GLY A 115 6.58 8.06 -10.07
C GLY A 115 5.23 8.31 -10.73
N TRP A 116 4.42 9.22 -10.16
CA TRP A 116 3.13 9.63 -10.71
C TRP A 116 3.29 10.36 -12.03
N GLN A 117 2.57 9.92 -13.06
CA GLN A 117 2.64 10.49 -14.41
C GLN A 117 1.82 11.77 -14.57
N GLY A 118 0.85 12.01 -13.67
CA GLY A 118 -0.08 13.13 -13.70
C GLY A 118 -1.34 12.85 -14.51
N TRP A 119 -2.35 13.70 -14.31
CA TRP A 119 -3.67 13.58 -14.95
C TRP A 119 -3.71 14.05 -16.41
N ASP A 120 -2.69 14.76 -16.86
CA ASP A 120 -2.64 15.48 -18.14
C ASP A 120 -1.89 14.71 -19.22
N THR A 121 -1.83 13.39 -19.14
CA THR A 121 -1.25 12.56 -20.21
C THR A 121 -2.06 12.78 -21.51
N PRO A 122 -1.41 12.75 -22.71
CA PRO A 122 -2.07 13.02 -24.00
C PRO A 122 -3.29 12.14 -24.27
N SER A 123 -3.42 11.05 -23.53
CA SER A 123 -4.58 10.18 -23.52
C SER A 123 -4.98 9.98 -22.06
N ALA A 124 -5.75 10.92 -21.52
CA ALA A 124 -6.19 10.91 -20.10
C ALA A 124 -6.85 9.58 -19.65
N SER A 125 -7.13 8.67 -20.56
CA SER A 125 -7.67 7.33 -20.34
C SER A 125 -6.62 6.20 -20.40
N GLU A 126 -5.31 6.53 -20.43
CA GLU A 126 -4.22 5.54 -20.47
C GLU A 126 -3.17 5.90 -19.41
N GLY A 127 -2.73 4.94 -18.62
CA GLY A 127 -1.79 5.17 -17.52
C GLY A 127 -0.85 3.99 -17.33
N GLY A 128 0.44 4.27 -17.50
CA GLY A 128 1.52 3.30 -17.45
C GLY A 128 2.51 3.49 -18.59
N THR A 129 3.21 2.42 -18.97
CA THR A 129 4.16 2.43 -20.08
C THR A 129 4.18 1.07 -20.78
N THR A 130 4.10 1.06 -22.11
CA THR A 130 4.30 -0.18 -22.89
C THR A 130 5.73 -0.29 -23.40
N GLY A 131 6.27 -1.52 -23.42
CA GLY A 131 7.58 -1.84 -24.01
C GLY A 131 8.79 -1.29 -23.26
N GLN A 132 8.62 -0.76 -22.04
CA GLN A 132 9.70 -0.26 -21.21
C GLN A 132 10.07 -1.19 -20.04
N GLY A 133 9.33 -2.28 -19.84
CA GLY A 133 9.55 -3.22 -18.74
C GLY A 133 9.37 -2.58 -17.35
N ARG A 134 8.51 -1.55 -17.25
CA ARG A 134 8.24 -0.82 -16.01
C ARG A 134 6.87 -1.19 -15.48
N ALA A 135 6.83 -1.59 -14.22
CA ALA A 135 5.58 -1.94 -13.55
C ALA A 135 4.81 -0.69 -13.11
N VAL A 136 3.50 -0.73 -13.22
CA VAL A 136 2.60 0.15 -12.47
C VAL A 136 2.56 -0.34 -11.02
N GLU A 137 2.72 0.57 -10.06
CA GLU A 137 2.75 0.27 -8.62
C GLU A 137 1.52 0.81 -7.89
N ALA A 138 0.91 1.89 -8.39
CA ALA A 138 -0.35 2.44 -7.92
C ALA A 138 -1.10 3.18 -9.03
N VAL A 139 -2.40 3.38 -8.84
CA VAL A 139 -3.26 4.15 -9.74
C VAL A 139 -4.20 5.06 -8.96
N ARG A 140 -4.64 6.15 -9.61
CA ARG A 140 -5.77 6.99 -9.20
C ARG A 140 -6.69 7.15 -10.41
N LEU A 141 -7.99 7.01 -10.21
CA LEU A 141 -8.99 7.20 -11.26
C LEU A 141 -10.00 8.24 -10.81
N ARG A 142 -10.39 9.14 -11.71
CA ARG A 142 -11.45 10.11 -11.45
C ARG A 142 -12.36 10.30 -12.65
N LEU A 143 -13.58 10.71 -12.38
CA LEU A 143 -14.52 11.17 -13.41
C LEU A 143 -14.40 12.70 -13.55
N THR A 144 -14.71 13.21 -14.75
CA THR A 144 -14.71 14.65 -15.03
C THR A 144 -16.06 15.11 -15.56
N GLY A 145 -16.27 16.44 -15.58
CA GLY A 145 -17.49 17.07 -16.12
C GLY A 145 -18.75 16.73 -15.32
N SER A 146 -19.89 16.77 -15.99
CA SER A 146 -21.18 16.48 -15.37
C SER A 146 -21.36 15.00 -15.00
N LEU A 147 -20.63 14.09 -15.66
CA LEU A 147 -20.60 12.68 -15.31
C LEU A 147 -20.23 12.47 -13.82
N ALA A 148 -19.27 13.22 -13.31
CA ALA A 148 -18.84 13.14 -11.92
C ALA A 148 -19.93 13.59 -10.91
N LYS A 149 -21.02 14.22 -11.37
CA LYS A 149 -22.18 14.56 -10.53
C LYS A 149 -23.12 13.38 -10.37
N ASP A 150 -23.19 12.52 -11.38
CA ASP A 150 -24.16 11.42 -11.47
C ASP A 150 -23.57 10.07 -11.06
N PHE A 151 -22.26 9.89 -11.22
CA PHE A 151 -21.57 8.63 -10.96
C PHE A 151 -20.35 8.81 -10.05
N ASP A 152 -19.97 7.71 -9.43
CA ASP A 152 -18.69 7.50 -8.73
C ASP A 152 -17.92 6.39 -9.45
N VAL A 153 -16.60 6.49 -9.51
CA VAL A 153 -15.71 5.41 -9.98
C VAL A 153 -15.04 4.72 -8.80
N TYR A 154 -15.29 3.42 -8.66
CA TYR A 154 -14.67 2.55 -7.66
C TYR A 154 -13.65 1.64 -8.34
N TYR A 155 -12.52 1.45 -7.73
CA TYR A 155 -11.47 0.58 -8.23
C TYR A 155 -10.66 -0.06 -7.10
N ARG A 156 -10.16 -1.26 -7.35
CA ARG A 156 -9.21 -1.93 -6.47
C ARG A 156 -8.17 -2.67 -7.28
N VAL A 157 -7.03 -2.91 -6.66
CA VAL A 157 -5.89 -3.55 -7.31
C VAL A 157 -5.44 -4.79 -6.56
N HIS A 158 -4.85 -5.72 -7.29
CA HIS A 158 -4.06 -6.82 -6.75
C HIS A 158 -2.60 -6.44 -6.85
N ALA A 159 -1.94 -6.27 -5.69
CA ALA A 159 -0.53 -5.92 -5.62
C ALA A 159 0.33 -7.16 -5.27
N SER A 160 1.48 -7.27 -5.89
CA SER A 160 2.43 -8.36 -5.62
C SER A 160 2.81 -8.41 -4.14
N ASN A 161 2.87 -9.62 -3.57
CA ASN A 161 3.13 -9.90 -2.14
C ASN A 161 2.08 -9.39 -1.14
N ILE A 162 0.98 -8.75 -1.59
CA ILE A 162 -0.08 -8.23 -0.73
C ILE A 162 -1.42 -8.90 -1.07
N GLY A 163 -1.72 -9.07 -2.36
CA GLY A 163 -3.00 -9.55 -2.82
C GLY A 163 -3.99 -8.44 -3.16
N TRP A 164 -5.30 -8.74 -3.14
CA TRP A 164 -6.34 -7.75 -3.35
C TRP A 164 -6.40 -6.75 -2.20
N MET A 165 -6.30 -5.47 -2.54
CA MET A 165 -6.44 -4.35 -1.61
C MET A 165 -7.90 -3.88 -1.52
N ALA A 166 -8.20 -2.98 -0.59
CA ALA A 166 -9.53 -2.40 -0.46
C ALA A 166 -9.90 -1.55 -1.69
N TRP A 167 -11.19 -1.25 -1.85
CA TRP A 167 -11.67 -0.39 -2.91
C TRP A 167 -11.34 1.07 -2.62
N ALA A 168 -10.73 1.74 -3.59
CA ALA A 168 -10.57 3.19 -3.68
C ALA A 168 -11.72 3.81 -4.46
N LYS A 169 -11.92 5.11 -4.30
CA LYS A 169 -12.99 5.88 -4.92
C LYS A 169 -12.49 7.24 -5.42
N ASP A 170 -12.92 7.67 -6.61
CA ASP A 170 -12.89 9.06 -7.09
C ASP A 170 -11.57 9.83 -6.83
N GLY A 171 -10.45 9.30 -7.26
CA GLY A 171 -9.13 9.93 -7.14
C GLY A 171 -8.31 9.49 -5.93
N GLU A 172 -8.84 8.64 -5.05
CA GLU A 172 -8.06 8.01 -3.99
C GLU A 172 -6.98 7.10 -4.59
N GLU A 173 -5.89 6.89 -3.87
CA GLU A 173 -4.81 6.01 -4.31
C GLU A 173 -5.18 4.53 -4.11
N ALA A 174 -4.87 3.70 -5.11
CA ALA A 174 -4.96 2.24 -5.02
C ALA A 174 -3.64 1.61 -5.44
N GLY A 175 -3.04 0.80 -4.56
CA GLY A 175 -1.75 0.16 -4.79
C GLY A 175 -0.70 0.52 -3.74
N THR A 176 0.55 0.64 -4.16
CA THR A 176 1.66 0.93 -3.23
C THR A 176 2.60 1.98 -3.80
N THR A 177 3.23 2.77 -2.91
CA THR A 177 4.33 3.68 -3.27
C THR A 177 5.54 3.42 -2.38
N GLY A 178 6.74 3.42 -3.00
CA GLY A 178 8.00 3.17 -2.30
C GLY A 178 8.22 1.74 -1.78
N MET A 179 7.32 0.81 -2.12
CA MET A 179 7.38 -0.59 -1.64
C MET A 179 7.90 -1.58 -2.69
N SER A 180 8.08 -1.14 -3.94
CA SER A 180 8.45 -2.00 -5.08
C SER A 180 7.49 -3.20 -5.22
N CYS A 181 6.20 -2.98 -4.99
CA CYS A 181 5.14 -3.96 -5.21
C CYS A 181 4.38 -3.58 -6.48
N SER A 182 4.59 -4.34 -7.56
CA SER A 182 3.88 -4.13 -8.81
C SER A 182 2.41 -4.48 -8.69
N LEU A 183 1.55 -3.76 -9.39
CA LEU A 183 0.18 -4.22 -9.62
C LEU A 183 0.21 -5.44 -10.57
N GLU A 184 -0.67 -6.38 -10.33
CA GLU A 184 -0.83 -7.59 -11.15
C GLU A 184 -2.21 -7.65 -11.80
N ALA A 185 -3.22 -7.04 -11.16
CA ALA A 185 -4.58 -6.95 -11.67
C ALA A 185 -5.31 -5.73 -11.11
N ILE A 186 -6.39 -5.34 -11.81
CA ILE A 186 -7.29 -4.27 -11.41
C ILE A 186 -8.75 -4.67 -11.67
N GLN A 187 -9.64 -4.17 -10.83
CA GLN A 187 -11.10 -4.17 -11.03
C GLN A 187 -11.63 -2.75 -10.92
N ILE A 188 -12.52 -2.36 -11.83
CA ILE A 188 -13.10 -1.01 -11.87
C ILE A 188 -14.62 -1.10 -12.02
N LYS A 189 -15.36 -0.29 -11.26
CA LYS A 189 -16.82 -0.16 -11.35
C LYS A 189 -17.24 1.28 -11.49
N LEU A 190 -18.16 1.55 -12.41
CA LEU A 190 -18.85 2.82 -12.51
C LEU A 190 -20.22 2.66 -11.83
N ILE A 191 -20.47 3.43 -10.78
CA ILE A 191 -21.67 3.29 -9.95
C ILE A 191 -22.42 4.60 -9.89
N LYS A 192 -23.73 4.57 -10.21
CA LYS A 192 -24.59 5.75 -10.10
C LYS A 192 -24.65 6.19 -8.62
N LYS A 193 -24.53 7.49 -8.38
CA LYS A 193 -24.61 8.04 -7.01
C LYS A 193 -25.90 7.63 -6.32
N GLY A 194 -25.77 7.23 -5.06
CA GLY A 194 -26.88 6.71 -4.25
C GLY A 194 -27.24 5.23 -4.49
N ALA A 195 -26.60 4.54 -5.45
CA ALA A 195 -26.74 3.10 -5.61
C ALA A 195 -25.81 2.32 -4.65
N SER A 196 -26.07 1.02 -4.48
CA SER A 196 -25.23 0.14 -3.68
C SER A 196 -23.80 0.08 -4.27
N HIS A 197 -22.81 0.22 -3.43
CA HIS A 197 -21.39 0.27 -3.79
C HIS A 197 -20.56 -0.79 -3.06
N PRO A 198 -19.33 -1.10 -3.52
CA PRO A 198 -18.43 -1.99 -2.81
C PRO A 198 -18.06 -1.47 -1.43
N ASP A 199 -17.74 -2.38 -0.52
CA ASP A 199 -17.15 -2.03 0.78
C ASP A 199 -15.74 -1.45 0.58
N THR A 200 -15.53 -0.24 1.08
CA THR A 200 -14.25 0.49 1.03
C THR A 200 -13.44 0.36 2.33
N SER A 201 -13.90 -0.48 3.28
CA SER A 201 -13.14 -0.72 4.51
C SER A 201 -11.78 -1.37 4.21
N GLY A 202 -10.75 -0.98 4.97
CA GLY A 202 -9.38 -1.44 4.77
C GLY A 202 -8.49 -0.43 4.07
N TYR A 203 -7.34 -0.89 3.57
CA TYR A 203 -6.33 -0.04 2.93
C TYR A 203 -6.33 -0.23 1.41
N SER A 204 -6.73 0.80 0.68
CA SER A 204 -6.63 0.83 -0.79
C SER A 204 -5.20 1.14 -1.24
N HIS A 205 -4.43 1.84 -0.40
CA HIS A 205 -3.04 2.24 -0.66
C HIS A 205 -2.14 1.99 0.55
N LEU A 206 -0.90 1.58 0.29
CA LEU A 206 0.15 1.41 1.29
C LEU A 206 1.45 2.09 0.84
N GLU A 207 2.12 2.73 1.79
CA GLU A 207 3.47 3.29 1.63
C GLU A 207 4.34 2.92 2.83
N ILE A 208 5.66 2.91 2.67
CA ILE A 208 6.58 2.67 3.80
C ILE A 208 6.37 3.78 4.84
N PRO A 209 5.97 3.43 6.08
CA PRO A 209 5.80 4.43 7.13
C PRO A 209 7.10 5.17 7.43
N THR A 210 7.00 6.44 7.81
CA THR A 210 8.15 7.15 8.35
C THR A 210 8.46 6.66 9.75
N VAL A 211 9.74 6.50 10.07
CA VAL A 211 10.22 6.25 11.43
C VAL A 211 11.25 7.30 11.80
N THR A 212 11.07 7.88 12.97
CA THR A 212 12.00 8.83 13.59
C THR A 212 12.37 8.35 14.97
N TYR A 213 13.61 8.57 15.38
CA TYR A 213 14.11 8.11 16.69
C TYR A 213 15.25 8.99 17.21
N SER A 214 15.44 8.95 18.50
CA SER A 214 16.54 9.65 19.18
C SER A 214 17.07 8.85 20.35
N SER A 215 18.34 9.06 20.67
CA SER A 215 19.01 8.48 21.83
C SER A 215 19.33 9.57 22.86
N GLN A 216 19.34 9.21 24.13
CA GLN A 216 19.89 10.04 25.18
C GLN A 216 21.36 9.66 25.40
N VAL A 217 22.23 10.67 25.42
CA VAL A 217 23.68 10.51 25.63
C VAL A 217 24.12 11.50 26.70
N LYS A 218 24.83 11.04 27.76
CA LYS A 218 25.23 11.88 28.88
C LYS A 218 24.08 12.71 29.48
N GLY A 219 22.91 12.08 29.64
CA GLY A 219 21.71 12.72 30.19
C GLY A 219 20.96 13.67 29.25
N ALA A 220 21.47 13.96 28.04
CA ALA A 220 20.86 14.84 27.07
C ALA A 220 20.28 14.08 25.86
N TRP A 221 19.03 14.37 25.47
CA TRP A 221 18.44 13.85 24.25
C TRP A 221 19.11 14.49 23.03
N GLN A 222 19.54 13.65 22.10
CA GLN A 222 20.08 14.09 20.82
C GLN A 222 18.96 14.52 19.86
N ASN A 223 19.35 15.16 18.75
CA ASN A 223 18.42 15.45 17.67
C ASN A 223 17.77 14.16 17.17
N THR A 224 16.49 14.27 16.81
CA THR A 224 15.76 13.18 16.18
C THR A 224 16.31 12.94 14.77
N VAL A 225 16.51 11.68 14.44
CA VAL A 225 17.00 11.22 13.14
C VAL A 225 15.93 10.38 12.43
N SER A 226 16.08 10.21 11.12
CA SER A 226 15.17 9.46 10.26
C SER A 226 15.65 8.03 9.99
N ALA A 227 14.82 7.25 9.30
CA ALA A 227 15.07 5.85 8.95
C ALA A 227 16.50 5.58 8.44
N GLY A 228 17.23 4.75 9.14
CA GLY A 228 18.58 4.31 8.77
C GLY A 228 19.72 5.26 9.12
N GLU A 229 19.43 6.43 9.70
CA GLU A 229 20.47 7.33 10.24
C GLU A 229 20.96 6.83 11.62
N VAL A 230 22.11 7.29 12.04
CA VAL A 230 22.70 6.89 13.32
C VAL A 230 22.21 7.80 14.44
N SER A 231 21.61 7.23 15.49
CA SER A 231 21.29 7.91 16.72
C SER A 231 22.21 7.40 17.83
N GLY A 232 22.93 8.27 18.50
CA GLY A 232 23.98 7.94 19.47
C GLY A 232 25.36 8.34 18.99
N THR A 233 26.40 7.70 19.51
CA THR A 233 27.79 7.96 19.15
C THR A 233 28.49 6.65 18.73
N THR A 234 29.52 6.76 17.89
CA THR A 234 30.32 5.59 17.50
C THR A 234 31.79 5.85 17.79
N GLY A 235 32.51 4.84 18.33
CA GLY A 235 33.94 4.91 18.56
C GLY A 235 34.40 5.88 19.64
N GLN A 236 33.49 6.41 20.47
CA GLN A 236 33.80 7.38 21.53
C GLN A 236 33.75 6.75 22.93
N GLY A 237 33.38 5.50 23.07
CA GLY A 237 33.19 4.85 24.37
C GLY A 237 32.05 5.41 25.22
N ILE A 238 31.14 6.17 24.61
CA ILE A 238 30.03 6.84 25.31
C ILE A 238 28.74 6.07 25.08
N PRO A 239 28.15 5.47 26.14
CA PRO A 239 26.90 4.71 26.01
C PRO A 239 25.70 5.63 25.82
N ILE A 240 24.63 5.08 25.24
CA ILE A 240 23.30 5.67 25.31
C ILE A 240 22.67 5.32 26.67
N THR A 241 21.94 6.26 27.25
CA THR A 241 21.20 6.13 28.51
C THR A 241 19.70 6.20 28.35
N GLY A 242 19.23 6.36 27.12
CA GLY A 242 17.81 6.36 26.78
C GLY A 242 17.57 6.27 25.29
N PHE A 243 16.32 5.94 24.93
CA PHE A 243 15.87 5.82 23.54
C PHE A 243 14.40 6.21 23.41
N SER A 244 14.05 6.79 22.29
CA SER A 244 12.69 7.11 21.86
C SER A 244 12.54 6.81 20.38
N ALA A 245 11.39 6.27 19.97
CA ALA A 245 11.06 6.05 18.57
C ALA A 245 9.58 6.35 18.30
N LYS A 246 9.29 6.90 17.13
CA LYS A 246 7.96 7.21 16.65
C LYS A 246 7.81 6.80 15.19
N THR A 247 6.67 6.24 14.82
CA THR A 247 6.27 6.04 13.43
C THR A 247 5.04 6.87 13.10
N THR A 248 4.96 7.32 11.84
CA THR A 248 3.80 7.99 11.27
C THR A 248 3.38 7.25 10.00
N SER A 249 2.10 6.90 9.92
CA SER A 249 1.51 6.12 8.83
C SER A 249 0.01 6.38 8.76
N SER A 250 -0.58 6.14 7.58
CA SER A 250 -2.03 5.99 7.39
C SER A 250 -2.55 4.64 7.90
N VAL A 251 -1.65 3.64 8.06
CA VAL A 251 -1.98 2.32 8.59
C VAL A 251 -2.01 2.36 10.11
N ALA A 252 -3.06 1.78 10.70
CA ALA A 252 -3.27 1.77 12.15
C ALA A 252 -2.18 0.96 12.87
N GLY A 253 -1.67 1.51 13.97
CA GLY A 253 -0.64 0.87 14.79
C GLY A 253 0.45 1.82 15.24
N GLY A 254 1.55 1.28 15.69
CA GLY A 254 2.68 2.05 16.19
C GLY A 254 3.95 1.22 16.36
N ILE A 255 5.01 1.88 16.74
CA ILE A 255 6.30 1.27 17.10
C ILE A 255 6.40 1.14 18.62
N ASN A 256 6.79 -0.04 19.10
CA ASN A 256 7.01 -0.34 20.52
C ASN A 256 8.47 -0.70 20.73
N PHE A 257 9.01 -0.40 21.90
CA PHE A 257 10.38 -0.73 22.25
C PHE A 257 10.56 -0.97 23.73
N GLN A 258 11.58 -1.78 24.07
CA GLN A 258 12.05 -2.07 25.41
C GLN A 258 13.56 -1.90 25.43
N LEU A 259 14.11 -1.47 26.57
CA LEU A 259 15.53 -1.34 26.82
C LEU A 259 15.96 -2.30 27.93
N HIS A 260 17.11 -2.93 27.76
CA HIS A 260 17.84 -3.61 28.82
C HIS A 260 18.90 -2.65 29.35
N PHE A 261 18.77 -2.28 30.60
CA PHE A 261 19.76 -1.46 31.27
C PHE A 261 20.71 -2.32 32.12
N SER A 262 21.96 -1.92 32.17
CA SER A 262 22.92 -2.48 33.13
C SER A 262 22.37 -2.36 34.56
N ASN A 263 22.55 -3.39 35.37
CA ASN A 263 22.10 -3.51 36.77
C ASN A 263 20.57 -3.46 37.01
N VAL A 264 19.73 -3.30 35.95
CA VAL A 264 18.27 -3.21 36.05
C VAL A 264 17.58 -4.34 35.29
N GLY A 265 18.10 -4.69 34.10
CA GLY A 265 17.47 -5.64 33.21
C GLY A 265 16.45 -4.98 32.26
N TRP A 266 15.52 -5.79 31.73
CA TRP A 266 14.49 -5.32 30.78
C TRP A 266 13.47 -4.43 31.47
N THR A 267 13.18 -3.28 30.85
CA THR A 267 12.13 -2.35 31.28
C THR A 267 10.75 -2.78 30.78
N SER A 268 9.69 -2.21 31.38
CA SER A 268 8.37 -2.13 30.72
C SER A 268 8.51 -1.33 29.44
N GLY A 269 7.83 -1.77 28.36
CA GLY A 269 7.90 -1.12 27.05
C GLY A 269 7.28 0.28 27.00
N LYS A 270 7.69 1.04 25.99
CA LYS A 270 7.05 2.29 25.55
C LYS A 270 6.65 2.19 24.10
N SER A 271 5.70 3.03 23.70
CA SER A 271 5.19 3.07 22.34
C SER A 271 5.24 4.48 21.78
N ASN A 272 5.36 4.55 20.49
CA ASN A 272 5.11 5.65 19.55
C ASN A 272 5.40 7.06 20.10
N GLY A 273 6.67 7.38 20.30
CA GLY A 273 7.15 8.68 20.79
C GLY A 273 7.34 8.77 22.30
N GLY A 274 6.98 7.71 23.05
CA GLY A 274 7.35 7.61 24.46
C GLY A 274 8.87 7.63 24.63
N GLN A 275 9.34 8.08 25.78
CA GLN A 275 10.77 8.11 26.13
C GLN A 275 11.06 7.09 27.22
N LEU A 276 12.10 6.28 27.02
CA LEU A 276 12.71 5.44 28.05
C LEU A 276 14.11 5.95 28.31
N SER A 277 14.41 6.26 29.55
CA SER A 277 15.76 6.63 29.98
C SER A 277 16.02 6.12 31.40
N SER A 278 17.28 5.86 31.70
CA SER A 278 17.72 5.61 33.08
C SER A 278 17.72 6.91 33.87
N THR A 279 17.32 6.84 35.12
CA THR A 279 17.46 7.94 36.08
C THR A 279 18.84 7.98 36.73
N ALA A 280 19.61 6.87 36.66
CA ALA A 280 20.95 6.76 37.16
C ALA A 280 21.96 6.83 36.01
N GLU A 281 22.91 7.76 36.05
CA GLU A 281 23.95 7.91 35.02
C GLU A 281 24.82 6.65 34.85
N SER A 282 24.90 5.83 35.90
CA SER A 282 25.62 4.55 35.89
C SER A 282 24.95 3.44 35.07
N ASN A 283 23.66 3.60 34.73
CA ASN A 283 22.91 2.59 34.03
C ASN A 283 22.83 2.94 32.53
N SER A 284 23.60 2.24 31.76
CA SER A 284 23.64 2.34 30.30
C SER A 284 22.75 1.28 29.65
N VAL A 285 22.31 1.54 28.41
CA VAL A 285 21.60 0.56 27.59
C VAL A 285 22.59 -0.50 27.12
N GLU A 286 22.26 -1.77 27.34
CA GLU A 286 23.01 -2.93 26.87
C GLU A 286 22.34 -3.62 25.67
N ALA A 287 21.00 -3.63 25.65
CA ALA A 287 20.24 -4.20 24.55
C ALA A 287 18.89 -3.47 24.32
N ILE A 288 18.34 -3.65 23.12
CA ILE A 288 17.06 -3.07 22.71
C ILE A 288 16.22 -4.13 21.98
N ARG A 289 14.92 -4.06 22.18
CA ARG A 289 13.90 -4.75 21.36
C ARG A 289 12.97 -3.72 20.76
N ILE A 290 12.67 -3.84 19.47
CA ILE A 290 11.73 -2.96 18.77
C ILE A 290 10.75 -3.81 17.97
N SER A 291 9.46 -3.52 18.07
CA SER A 291 8.40 -4.21 17.34
C SER A 291 7.36 -3.23 16.83
N LEU A 292 6.56 -3.65 15.85
CA LEU A 292 5.37 -2.94 15.42
C LEU A 292 4.13 -3.51 16.10
N SER A 293 3.05 -2.73 16.15
CA SER A 293 1.74 -3.14 16.66
C SER A 293 0.61 -2.74 15.70
N GLY A 294 -0.57 -3.31 15.91
CA GLY A 294 -1.73 -3.10 15.07
C GLY A 294 -1.50 -3.60 13.63
N ASP A 295 -2.24 -3.02 12.69
CA ASP A 295 -2.16 -3.39 11.26
C ASP A 295 -0.77 -3.14 10.67
N LEU A 296 -0.01 -2.18 11.21
CA LEU A 296 1.38 -1.94 10.79
C LEU A 296 2.22 -3.23 10.82
N ALA A 297 2.06 -4.07 11.85
CA ALA A 297 2.81 -5.32 11.98
C ALA A 297 2.42 -6.37 10.90
N SER A 298 1.26 -6.23 10.28
CA SER A 298 0.80 -7.12 9.21
C SER A 298 1.41 -6.76 7.84
N TYR A 299 1.68 -5.47 7.60
CA TYR A 299 2.18 -4.99 6.31
C TYR A 299 3.66 -4.64 6.29
N PHE A 300 4.27 -4.40 7.46
CA PHE A 300 5.66 -3.94 7.57
C PHE A 300 6.46 -4.76 8.56
N ASP A 301 7.79 -4.76 8.36
CA ASP A 301 8.79 -5.28 9.27
C ASP A 301 9.63 -4.12 9.84
N VAL A 302 9.97 -4.15 11.11
CA VAL A 302 10.94 -3.24 11.72
C VAL A 302 12.28 -3.92 11.87
N TRP A 303 13.29 -3.32 11.27
CA TRP A 303 14.68 -3.73 11.36
C TRP A 303 15.46 -2.72 12.18
N TYR A 304 16.35 -3.21 13.06
CA TYR A 304 17.20 -2.36 13.86
C TYR A 304 18.52 -3.06 14.17
N ARG A 305 19.55 -2.26 14.36
CA ARG A 305 20.86 -2.73 14.81
C ARG A 305 21.47 -1.73 15.77
N VAL A 306 22.44 -2.19 16.55
CA VAL A 306 23.16 -1.38 17.53
C VAL A 306 24.66 -1.41 17.30
N HIS A 307 25.34 -0.31 17.63
CA HIS A 307 26.77 -0.23 17.78
C HIS A 307 27.10 -0.47 19.24
N VAL A 308 27.94 -1.48 19.51
CA VAL A 308 28.30 -1.89 20.86
C VAL A 308 29.75 -1.52 21.11
N ASP A 309 30.05 -1.08 22.34
CA ASP A 309 31.39 -0.70 22.73
C ASP A 309 32.38 -1.84 22.47
N SER A 310 33.58 -1.49 21.99
CA SER A 310 34.68 -2.40 21.69
C SER A 310 34.38 -3.52 20.66
N VAL A 311 33.12 -3.62 20.14
CA VAL A 311 32.69 -4.63 19.15
C VAL A 311 32.34 -4.00 17.81
N GLY A 312 31.68 -2.83 17.82
CA GLY A 312 31.20 -2.16 16.62
C GLY A 312 29.73 -2.48 16.31
N TRP A 313 29.34 -2.33 15.05
CA TRP A 313 27.99 -2.62 14.59
C TRP A 313 27.70 -4.13 14.60
N LEU A 314 26.64 -4.52 15.29
CA LEU A 314 26.07 -5.87 15.22
C LEU A 314 25.19 -6.05 13.97
N GLY A 315 24.76 -7.29 13.70
CA GLY A 315 23.80 -7.59 12.66
C GLY A 315 22.43 -6.96 12.92
N TRP A 316 21.59 -6.91 11.87
CA TRP A 316 20.23 -6.42 11.98
C TRP A 316 19.33 -7.43 12.71
N ALA A 317 18.64 -6.97 13.73
CA ALA A 317 17.54 -7.66 14.40
C ALA A 317 16.20 -7.26 13.77
N LYS A 318 15.17 -8.09 13.95
CA LYS A 318 13.87 -7.93 13.33
C LYS A 318 12.74 -8.14 14.35
N ASP A 319 11.70 -7.33 14.31
CA ASP A 319 10.37 -7.56 14.91
C ASP A 319 10.41 -8.11 16.36
N GLY A 320 11.07 -7.43 17.28
CA GLY A 320 11.15 -7.80 18.70
C GLY A 320 12.34 -8.68 19.08
N ALA A 321 13.16 -9.12 18.12
CA ALA A 321 14.40 -9.83 18.42
C ALA A 321 15.37 -8.93 19.19
N VAL A 322 16.23 -9.50 20.04
CA VAL A 322 17.20 -8.73 20.81
C VAL A 322 18.33 -8.20 19.93
N ALA A 323 18.62 -6.90 20.03
CA ALA A 323 19.85 -6.30 19.49
C ALA A 323 20.69 -5.76 20.64
N GLY A 324 21.96 -6.14 20.71
CA GLY A 324 22.88 -5.71 21.78
C GLY A 324 23.49 -6.85 22.54
N SER A 325 23.61 -6.71 23.87
CA SER A 325 24.15 -7.76 24.73
C SER A 325 23.35 -7.87 26.03
N THR A 326 23.30 -9.05 26.58
CA THR A 326 22.80 -9.25 27.95
C THR A 326 23.83 -10.07 28.73
N GLY A 327 24.27 -9.58 29.88
CA GLY A 327 25.21 -10.27 30.77
C GLY A 327 26.69 -10.17 30.38
N TYR A 328 27.08 -9.33 29.44
CA TYR A 328 28.49 -9.11 29.07
C TYR A 328 29.07 -7.81 29.62
N GLY A 329 28.23 -6.92 30.15
CA GLY A 329 28.67 -5.61 30.63
C GLY A 329 29.20 -4.69 29.51
N VAL A 330 28.76 -4.91 28.26
CA VAL A 330 29.11 -4.04 27.14
C VAL A 330 27.88 -3.21 26.70
N HIS A 331 28.13 -1.96 26.37
CA HIS A 331 27.11 -0.95 26.25
C HIS A 331 26.80 -0.63 24.81
N VAL A 332 25.53 -0.34 24.52
CA VAL A 332 25.09 0.23 23.25
C VAL A 332 25.51 1.70 23.20
N GLN A 333 26.16 2.08 22.11
CA GLN A 333 26.60 3.45 21.84
C GLN A 333 25.72 4.15 20.80
N ALA A 334 25.17 3.40 19.84
CA ALA A 334 24.30 3.95 18.80
C ALA A 334 23.28 2.92 18.30
N VAL A 335 22.21 3.42 17.71
CA VAL A 335 21.10 2.64 17.14
C VAL A 335 20.83 3.11 15.73
N GLN A 336 20.46 2.18 14.84
CA GLN A 336 19.82 2.44 13.55
C GLN A 336 18.51 1.66 13.46
N VAL A 337 17.45 2.29 12.92
CA VAL A 337 16.13 1.67 12.72
C VAL A 337 15.67 1.89 11.30
N ARG A 338 15.06 0.87 10.68
CA ARG A 338 14.42 0.94 9.35
C ARG A 338 13.11 0.19 9.35
N LEU A 339 12.14 0.69 8.59
CA LEU A 339 10.94 -0.03 8.22
C LEU A 339 11.06 -0.52 6.77
N THR A 340 10.54 -1.70 6.51
CA THR A 340 10.43 -2.28 5.16
C THR A 340 9.05 -2.89 4.99
N ARG A 341 8.63 -3.14 3.75
CA ARG A 341 7.44 -3.98 3.53
C ARG A 341 7.63 -5.35 4.17
N LYS A 342 6.55 -5.97 4.57
CA LYS A 342 6.55 -7.32 5.16
C LYS A 342 7.25 -8.32 4.26
N GLY A 343 8.15 -9.12 4.82
CA GLY A 343 8.89 -10.14 4.10
C GLY A 343 9.98 -9.63 3.15
N ALA A 344 10.31 -8.33 3.17
CA ALA A 344 11.45 -7.82 2.41
C ALA A 344 12.78 -8.31 2.98
N ASN A 345 13.81 -8.28 2.17
CA ASN A 345 15.17 -8.60 2.60
C ASN A 345 15.65 -7.65 3.69
N ALA A 346 16.48 -8.16 4.58
CA ALA A 346 17.15 -7.35 5.60
C ALA A 346 17.97 -6.21 4.97
N PRO A 347 18.08 -5.05 5.65
CA PRO A 347 18.89 -3.93 5.17
C PRO A 347 20.40 -4.22 5.12
N GLY A 348 20.83 -5.36 5.64
CA GLY A 348 22.22 -5.80 5.68
C GLY A 348 22.35 -7.13 6.40
N THR A 349 23.58 -7.48 6.85
CA THR A 349 23.82 -8.75 7.55
C THR A 349 22.97 -8.86 8.83
N THR A 350 22.40 -10.04 9.03
CA THR A 350 21.63 -10.41 10.23
C THR A 350 22.42 -11.33 11.17
N ILE A 351 23.70 -11.53 10.90
CA ILE A 351 24.55 -12.40 11.72
C ILE A 351 24.82 -11.71 13.06
N SER A 352 24.58 -12.44 14.16
CA SER A 352 24.83 -12.00 15.53
C SER A 352 24.26 -10.60 15.86
N PRO A 353 22.94 -10.39 15.76
CA PRO A 353 22.33 -9.15 16.20
C PRO A 353 22.43 -8.98 17.73
N CYS A 354 22.65 -10.06 18.43
CA CYS A 354 22.74 -10.14 19.89
C CYS A 354 23.94 -10.98 20.30
N LEU A 355 24.59 -10.55 21.37
CA LEU A 355 25.64 -11.32 22.07
C LEU A 355 25.03 -11.96 23.31
N LEU A 356 24.98 -13.30 23.35
CA LEU A 356 24.45 -14.09 24.46
C LEU A 356 25.56 -14.97 25.05
N GLY A 357 25.64 -15.11 26.37
CA GLY A 357 26.49 -16.08 27.06
C GLY A 357 27.50 -15.46 28.08
N GLN A 358 28.49 -16.21 28.55
CA GLN A 358 29.44 -15.88 29.62
C GLN A 358 30.17 -14.53 29.40
N PRO A 359 30.58 -13.83 30.45
CA PRO A 359 31.21 -12.51 30.35
C PRO A 359 32.35 -12.50 29.31
N PHE A 360 32.30 -11.53 28.42
CA PHE A 360 33.32 -11.34 27.39
C PHE A 360 34.58 -10.81 28.03
N THR A 361 35.57 -11.68 28.24
CA THR A 361 36.91 -11.23 28.54
C THR A 361 37.66 -11.02 27.23
N LEU A 362 38.03 -9.78 26.92
CA LEU A 362 38.81 -9.37 25.74
C LEU A 362 40.13 -10.15 25.53
N ALA A 363 40.44 -11.06 26.45
CA ALA A 363 41.65 -11.92 26.47
C ALA A 363 41.52 -13.21 25.63
N ASN A 364 40.34 -13.56 25.10
CA ASN A 364 40.20 -14.82 24.36
C ASN A 364 40.33 -14.62 22.83
N PRO A 365 41.44 -15.03 22.19
CA PRO A 365 41.69 -14.89 20.75
C PRO A 365 40.66 -15.62 19.90
N MET A 366 40.01 -16.65 20.45
CA MET A 366 39.00 -17.47 19.72
C MET A 366 37.69 -16.71 19.49
N GLN A 367 37.30 -15.85 20.43
CA GLN A 367 36.09 -15.02 20.30
C GLN A 367 36.28 -13.84 19.35
N LYS A 368 37.51 -13.25 19.31
CA LYS A 368 37.87 -12.30 18.23
C LYS A 368 37.73 -12.94 16.87
N LYS A 369 38.11 -14.18 16.70
CA LYS A 369 38.02 -14.94 15.44
C LYS A 369 36.58 -15.28 15.04
N ILE A 370 35.68 -15.51 16.03
CA ILE A 370 34.23 -15.73 15.77
C ILE A 370 33.57 -14.45 15.26
N VAL A 371 33.87 -13.29 15.82
CA VAL A 371 33.36 -11.99 15.34
C VAL A 371 33.92 -11.66 13.95
N GLU A 372 35.15 -12.04 13.68
CA GLU A 372 35.81 -11.81 12.38
C GLU A 372 35.32 -12.78 11.29
N LEU A 373 35.06 -14.04 11.63
CA LEU A 373 34.40 -15.03 10.75
C LEU A 373 32.96 -14.71 10.48
N ALA A 374 32.19 -14.17 11.43
CA ALA A 374 30.84 -13.68 11.25
C ALA A 374 30.73 -12.51 10.25
N ARG A 375 31.83 -11.80 10.00
CA ARG A 375 31.93 -10.75 8.96
C ARG A 375 32.17 -11.29 7.55
N GLN A 376 32.55 -12.54 7.38
CA GLN A 376 33.03 -13.13 6.12
C GLN A 376 32.09 -14.17 5.49
N VAL A 377 31.00 -14.60 6.15
CA VAL A 377 30.12 -15.67 5.66
C VAL A 377 28.80 -15.08 5.14
N PRO A 378 28.33 -15.44 3.91
CA PRO A 378 27.00 -15.10 3.43
C PRO A 378 25.94 -15.90 4.19
N SER A 379 24.80 -15.25 4.50
CA SER A 379 23.73 -15.73 5.38
C SER A 379 23.22 -17.14 5.11
N PRO A 380 23.00 -17.91 6.17
CA PRO A 380 21.84 -18.79 6.27
C PRO A 380 20.91 -18.36 7.41
N GLY A 381 19.61 -18.41 7.14
CA GLY A 381 18.40 -18.40 7.93
C GLY A 381 18.32 -17.90 9.39
N PRO A 382 17.11 -17.54 9.85
CA PRO A 382 16.88 -16.99 11.19
C PRO A 382 17.04 -18.05 12.25
N GLY A 383 18.06 -17.93 13.05
CA GLY A 383 18.27 -18.81 14.19
C GLY A 383 19.06 -18.15 15.28
N LEU A 384 18.49 -18.15 16.47
CA LEU A 384 19.09 -18.03 17.79
C LEU A 384 19.23 -16.62 18.38
N CYS A 385 18.10 -16.06 18.74
CA CYS A 385 17.89 -15.33 20.00
C CYS A 385 16.42 -15.56 20.42
N SER A 386 16.08 -16.76 20.89
CA SER A 386 14.85 -17.03 21.62
C SER A 386 15.16 -17.22 23.08
N GLU A 387 14.48 -16.44 23.92
CA GLU A 387 14.44 -16.26 25.37
C GLU A 387 15.29 -15.14 25.93
#